data_c30984534c6bac0ed9ba6a7f9efde435
#
_entry.id   c30984534c6bac0ed9ba6a7f9efde435
#
_cell.length_a   1.000
_cell.length_b   1.000
_cell.length_c   1.000
_cell.angle_alpha   90.00
_cell.angle_beta   90.00
_cell.angle_gamma   90.00
#
_symmetry.space_group_name_H-M   'P 1'
#
loop_
_entity.id
_entity.type
_entity.pdbx_description
1 polymer ?
#
loop_
_entity_poly.entity_id
_entity_poly.type
_entity_poly.pdbx_seq_one_letter_code
_entity_poly.pdbx_strand_id
1 'polypeptide(L)'
;MNLKYLGFYENDYKRFHSIINRPNGILLITGPTGSGKTTTLYAAINELNKSDTKIITAEDPVEYTIPGVNQSEISEKIGFSFPLVLRTMLRQDPNIIMVGEIRDAETAETAIAAALTGHLVLSTLHTNDAPSAITRLIDMGIKPFLIATSLQGVMAQRLVRVICPNCKEPVKYTPEQLINMGFEIEVLKDFTFYKGKGCRNCNNVEYFGRIGIYELLDMNETIREMTYRMASAEEIRKAARAAGMTTLKEDGLRKAKDCKTTLDEVFRVTGIED
;
A
#
# COMPACT_ATOMS: atom_id res chain seq x y z
N MET A 1 -12.60 -10.85 3.29
CA MET A 1 -11.12 -10.96 3.35
C MET A 1 -10.66 -10.26 4.60
N ASN A 2 -9.61 -10.75 5.31
CA ASN A 2 -9.19 -10.19 6.60
C ASN A 2 -7.76 -9.67 6.47
N LEU A 3 -7.48 -8.47 6.98
CA LEU A 3 -6.16 -7.81 6.96
C LEU A 3 -5.04 -8.70 7.52
N LYS A 4 -5.32 -9.53 8.53
CA LYS A 4 -4.35 -10.43 9.15
C LYS A 4 -3.72 -11.45 8.19
N TYR A 5 -4.40 -11.79 7.09
CA TYR A 5 -3.90 -12.76 6.10
C TYR A 5 -3.14 -12.14 4.94
N LEU A 6 -3.03 -10.81 4.89
CA LEU A 6 -2.35 -10.11 3.79
C LEU A 6 -0.82 -10.15 3.92
N GLY A 7 -0.30 -10.52 5.09
CA GLY A 7 1.14 -10.69 5.30
C GLY A 7 1.82 -9.54 6.06
N PHE A 8 1.06 -8.70 6.73
CA PHE A 8 1.62 -7.71 7.65
C PHE A 8 2.40 -8.38 8.78
N TYR A 9 3.51 -7.80 9.18
CA TYR A 9 4.08 -8.06 10.49
C TYR A 9 3.28 -7.32 11.57
N GLU A 10 3.34 -7.82 12.80
CA GLU A 10 2.52 -7.32 13.91
C GLU A 10 2.61 -5.82 14.12
N ASN A 11 3.82 -5.25 14.06
CA ASN A 11 4.02 -3.80 14.24
C ASN A 11 3.42 -2.99 13.09
N ASP A 12 3.62 -3.44 11.85
CA ASP A 12 3.11 -2.76 10.66
C ASP A 12 1.57 -2.87 10.60
N TYR A 13 1.02 -4.03 11.02
CA TYR A 13 -0.42 -4.20 11.19
C TYR A 13 -1.00 -3.23 12.21
N LYS A 14 -0.39 -3.10 13.39
CA LYS A 14 -0.86 -2.17 14.44
C LYS A 14 -0.83 -0.72 13.97
N ARG A 15 0.22 -0.31 13.26
CA ARG A 15 0.33 1.04 12.69
C ARG A 15 -0.73 1.27 11.62
N PHE A 16 -0.89 0.36 10.67
CA PHE A 16 -1.91 0.42 9.64
C PHE A 16 -3.32 0.48 10.26
N HIS A 17 -3.60 -0.42 11.20
CA HIS A 17 -4.87 -0.47 11.94
C HIS A 17 -5.15 0.83 12.70
N SER A 18 -4.14 1.43 13.32
CA SER A 18 -4.28 2.73 13.98
C SER A 18 -4.68 3.85 12.99
N ILE A 19 -4.13 3.83 11.78
CA ILE A 19 -4.43 4.84 10.75
C ILE A 19 -5.87 4.69 10.25
N ILE A 20 -6.32 3.48 9.91
CA ILE A 20 -7.67 3.26 9.38
C ILE A 20 -8.78 3.47 10.43
N ASN A 21 -8.45 3.49 11.71
CA ASN A 21 -9.40 3.78 12.79
C ASN A 21 -9.39 5.26 13.23
N ARG A 22 -8.68 6.14 12.53
CA ARG A 22 -8.78 7.59 12.76
C ARG A 22 -10.15 8.09 12.31
N PRO A 23 -10.72 9.09 13.00
CA PRO A 23 -12.06 9.59 12.68
C PRO A 23 -12.13 10.26 11.31
N ASN A 24 -11.03 10.82 10.82
CA ASN A 24 -10.95 11.51 9.53
C ASN A 24 -9.51 11.52 8.99
N GLY A 25 -9.38 11.94 7.76
CA GLY A 25 -8.11 12.05 7.06
C GLY A 25 -8.03 11.10 5.86
N ILE A 26 -6.88 11.05 5.20
CA ILE A 26 -6.66 10.22 4.02
C ILE A 26 -5.61 9.16 4.30
N LEU A 27 -5.91 7.91 3.98
CA LEU A 27 -4.92 6.84 3.80
C LEU A 27 -4.79 6.55 2.31
N LEU A 28 -3.56 6.60 1.80
CA LEU A 28 -3.24 6.22 0.44
C LEU A 28 -2.51 4.87 0.40
N ILE A 29 -2.93 4.01 -0.52
CA ILE A 29 -2.18 2.81 -0.86
C ILE A 29 -1.60 2.99 -2.26
N THR A 30 -0.29 2.81 -2.41
CA THR A 30 0.38 3.03 -3.68
C THR A 30 1.09 1.77 -4.18
N GLY A 31 1.33 1.74 -5.48
CA GLY A 31 1.99 0.62 -6.15
C GLY A 31 1.50 0.42 -7.57
N PRO A 32 2.19 -0.39 -8.38
CA PRO A 32 1.79 -0.69 -9.75
C PRO A 32 0.48 -1.48 -9.81
N THR A 33 -0.04 -1.63 -11.01
CA THR A 33 -1.15 -2.53 -11.28
C THR A 33 -0.80 -3.95 -10.86
N GLY A 34 -1.74 -4.64 -10.20
CA GLY A 34 -1.54 -6.00 -9.71
C GLY A 34 -0.76 -6.11 -8.39
N SER A 35 -0.42 -5.00 -7.72
CA SER A 35 0.22 -5.04 -6.40
C SER A 35 -0.72 -5.38 -5.24
N GLY A 36 -2.02 -5.56 -5.49
CA GLY A 36 -3.01 -5.95 -4.50
C GLY A 36 -3.64 -4.81 -3.71
N LYS A 37 -3.56 -3.56 -4.20
CA LYS A 37 -4.11 -2.36 -3.53
C LYS A 37 -5.61 -2.52 -3.21
N THR A 38 -6.42 -2.86 -4.21
CA THR A 38 -7.87 -3.08 -4.05
C THR A 38 -8.17 -4.14 -2.99
N THR A 39 -7.41 -5.24 -3.00
CA THR A 39 -7.54 -6.31 -2.00
C THR A 39 -7.33 -5.79 -0.58
N THR A 40 -6.33 -4.94 -0.38
CA THR A 40 -6.02 -4.36 0.93
C THR A 40 -7.06 -3.32 1.33
N LEU A 41 -7.52 -2.46 0.41
CA LEU A 41 -8.61 -1.53 0.67
C LEU A 41 -9.90 -2.26 1.05
N TYR A 42 -10.27 -3.31 0.32
CA TYR A 42 -11.45 -4.11 0.64
C TYR A 42 -11.33 -4.81 2.00
N ALA A 43 -10.13 -5.28 2.36
CA ALA A 43 -9.90 -5.85 3.68
C ALA A 43 -10.02 -4.81 4.79
N ALA A 44 -9.55 -3.57 4.56
CA ALA A 44 -9.73 -2.45 5.48
C ALA A 44 -11.21 -2.06 5.62
N ILE A 45 -11.93 -1.95 4.49
CA ILE A 45 -13.38 -1.69 4.48
C ILE A 45 -14.13 -2.76 5.27
N ASN A 46 -13.85 -4.05 5.04
CA ASN A 46 -14.51 -5.13 5.78
C ASN A 46 -14.27 -5.05 7.30
N GLU A 47 -13.11 -4.57 7.74
CA GLU A 47 -12.79 -4.39 9.16
C GLU A 47 -13.53 -3.18 9.77
N LEU A 48 -13.72 -2.13 8.97
CA LEU A 48 -14.39 -0.89 9.35
C LEU A 48 -15.91 -0.96 9.21
N ASN A 49 -16.43 -1.94 8.47
CA ASN A 49 -17.85 -2.08 8.14
C ASN A 49 -18.65 -2.56 9.37
N LYS A 50 -19.21 -1.61 10.10
CA LYS A 50 -20.06 -1.82 11.28
C LYS A 50 -21.46 -1.30 11.00
N SER A 51 -22.44 -1.73 11.81
CA SER A 51 -23.85 -1.35 11.66
C SER A 51 -24.13 0.15 11.80
N ASP A 52 -23.25 0.88 12.45
CA ASP A 52 -23.33 2.32 12.72
C ASP A 52 -22.41 3.15 11.78
N THR A 53 -21.78 2.51 10.81
CA THR A 53 -20.78 3.14 9.94
C THR A 53 -21.22 3.09 8.48
N LYS A 54 -21.52 4.25 7.91
CA LYS A 54 -21.88 4.36 6.49
C LYS A 54 -20.64 4.46 5.62
N ILE A 55 -20.44 3.45 4.78
CA ILE A 55 -19.30 3.36 3.84
C ILE A 55 -19.82 3.47 2.41
N ILE A 56 -19.24 4.37 1.63
CA ILE A 56 -19.55 4.54 0.21
C ILE A 56 -18.26 4.46 -0.60
N THR A 57 -18.31 3.79 -1.76
CA THR A 57 -17.15 3.64 -2.65
C THR A 57 -17.45 4.14 -4.06
N ALA A 58 -16.41 4.68 -4.72
CA ALA A 58 -16.36 4.98 -6.15
C ALA A 58 -15.22 4.16 -6.77
N GLU A 59 -15.52 3.28 -7.74
CA GLU A 59 -14.61 2.27 -8.24
C GLU A 59 -14.64 2.14 -9.76
N ASP A 60 -13.54 1.69 -10.36
CA ASP A 60 -13.39 1.49 -11.81
C ASP A 60 -12.59 0.20 -12.11
N PRO A 61 -13.27 -0.96 -12.21
CA PRO A 61 -14.65 -1.28 -11.82
C PRO A 61 -14.80 -1.74 -10.35
N VAL A 62 -16.02 -2.08 -9.93
CA VAL A 62 -16.29 -2.83 -8.68
C VAL A 62 -15.85 -4.27 -8.87
N GLU A 63 -14.85 -4.74 -8.12
CA GLU A 63 -14.30 -6.11 -8.24
C GLU A 63 -15.27 -7.17 -7.71
N TYR A 64 -15.89 -6.93 -6.57
CA TYR A 64 -16.97 -7.74 -6.00
C TYR A 64 -17.77 -6.96 -4.96
N THR A 65 -19.00 -7.38 -4.73
CA THR A 65 -19.92 -6.71 -3.80
C THR A 65 -19.54 -6.98 -2.34
N ILE A 66 -19.50 -5.91 -1.53
CA ILE A 66 -19.29 -5.98 -0.08
C ILE A 66 -20.65 -5.71 0.60
N PRO A 67 -21.23 -6.68 1.35
CA PRO A 67 -22.47 -6.46 2.06
C PRO A 67 -22.39 -5.27 3.02
N GLY A 68 -23.39 -4.39 2.99
CA GLY A 68 -23.46 -3.21 3.85
C GLY A 68 -22.68 -2.00 3.36
N VAL A 69 -22.02 -2.07 2.19
CA VAL A 69 -21.28 -0.98 1.56
C VAL A 69 -22.01 -0.51 0.31
N ASN A 70 -22.17 0.79 0.14
CA ASN A 70 -22.73 1.38 -1.07
C ASN A 70 -21.62 1.58 -2.11
N GLN A 71 -21.51 0.66 -3.07
CA GLN A 71 -20.49 0.70 -4.10
C GLN A 71 -21.03 1.30 -5.39
N SER A 72 -20.34 2.30 -5.94
CA SER A 72 -20.67 2.97 -7.19
C SER A 72 -19.58 2.73 -8.21
N GLU A 73 -19.95 2.18 -9.37
CA GLU A 73 -19.03 1.98 -10.48
C GLU A 73 -18.94 3.24 -11.36
N ILE A 74 -17.73 3.67 -11.67
CA ILE A 74 -17.46 4.80 -12.55
C ILE A 74 -17.77 4.41 -13.99
N SER A 75 -18.32 5.37 -14.75
CA SER A 75 -18.59 5.21 -16.17
C SER A 75 -18.39 6.54 -16.91
N GLU A 76 -17.18 6.80 -17.34
CA GLU A 76 -16.84 8.05 -18.06
C GLU A 76 -17.66 8.24 -19.34
N LYS A 77 -18.10 7.14 -19.97
CA LYS A 77 -18.92 7.17 -21.21
C LYS A 77 -20.24 7.91 -21.04
N ILE A 78 -20.79 7.93 -19.82
CA ILE A 78 -22.03 8.64 -19.47
C ILE A 78 -21.78 9.86 -18.57
N GLY A 79 -20.52 10.31 -18.45
CA GLY A 79 -20.14 11.43 -17.59
C GLY A 79 -20.09 11.13 -16.10
N PHE A 80 -20.17 9.88 -15.70
CA PHE A 80 -20.12 9.46 -14.29
C PHE A 80 -18.65 9.28 -13.87
N SER A 81 -17.97 10.40 -13.61
CA SER A 81 -16.53 10.47 -13.29
C SER A 81 -16.26 10.44 -11.78
N PHE A 82 -15.02 10.14 -11.38
CA PHE A 82 -14.61 10.16 -9.97
C PHE A 82 -14.93 11.49 -9.25
N PRO A 83 -14.60 12.69 -9.79
CA PRO A 83 -14.92 13.94 -9.12
C PRO A 83 -16.43 14.16 -8.92
N LEU A 84 -17.24 13.83 -9.92
CA LEU A 84 -18.69 13.98 -9.85
C LEU A 84 -19.30 13.06 -8.78
N VAL A 85 -18.91 11.78 -8.82
CA VAL A 85 -19.41 10.78 -7.87
C VAL A 85 -19.00 11.13 -6.45
N LEU A 86 -17.74 11.53 -6.24
CA LEU A 86 -17.23 11.90 -4.93
C LEU A 86 -17.96 13.11 -4.34
N ARG A 87 -18.20 14.16 -5.14
CA ARG A 87 -19.03 15.30 -4.70
C ARG A 87 -20.47 14.90 -4.33
N THR A 88 -21.03 13.94 -5.04
CA THR A 88 -22.37 13.44 -4.74
C THR A 88 -22.40 12.61 -3.46
N MET A 89 -21.36 11.80 -3.23
CA MET A 89 -21.20 10.99 -2.01
C MET A 89 -21.14 11.82 -0.74
N LEU A 90 -20.48 12.98 -0.76
CA LEU A 90 -20.40 13.91 0.38
C LEU A 90 -21.77 14.40 0.86
N ARG A 91 -22.80 14.36 -0.01
CA ARG A 91 -24.18 14.73 0.35
C ARG A 91 -24.99 13.56 0.91
N GLN A 92 -24.39 12.38 1.01
CA GLN A 92 -25.03 11.18 1.48
C GLN A 92 -24.70 10.86 2.95
N ASP A 93 -24.05 11.79 3.65
CA ASP A 93 -23.64 11.66 5.06
C ASP A 93 -22.84 10.37 5.32
N PRO A 94 -21.73 10.12 4.59
CA PRO A 94 -20.87 8.96 4.82
C PRO A 94 -19.96 9.17 6.03
N ASN A 95 -19.54 8.09 6.68
CA ASN A 95 -18.43 8.12 7.63
C ASN A 95 -17.10 7.86 6.92
N ILE A 96 -17.13 6.90 5.97
CA ILE A 96 -15.96 6.45 5.23
C ILE A 96 -16.24 6.49 3.74
N ILE A 97 -15.30 7.04 3.00
CA ILE A 97 -15.34 7.12 1.54
C ILE A 97 -14.13 6.37 0.99
N MET A 98 -14.36 5.46 0.04
CA MET A 98 -13.26 4.88 -0.74
C MET A 98 -13.34 5.37 -2.17
N VAL A 99 -12.24 5.92 -2.65
CA VAL A 99 -12.04 6.31 -4.05
C VAL A 99 -11.02 5.34 -4.65
N GLY A 100 -11.43 4.59 -5.65
CA GLY A 100 -10.60 3.52 -6.23
C GLY A 100 -9.19 3.98 -6.56
N GLU A 101 -9.07 5.16 -7.18
CA GLU A 101 -7.78 5.80 -7.43
C GLU A 101 -7.92 7.33 -7.63
N ILE A 102 -6.83 8.04 -7.35
CA ILE A 102 -6.66 9.46 -7.64
C ILE A 102 -5.75 9.59 -8.87
N ARG A 103 -6.34 10.03 -10.00
CA ARG A 103 -5.62 10.22 -11.27
C ARG A 103 -5.32 11.68 -11.59
N ASP A 104 -6.12 12.60 -11.06
CA ASP A 104 -6.15 14.00 -11.41
C ASP A 104 -6.30 14.93 -10.18
N ALA A 105 -5.99 16.20 -10.37
CA ALA A 105 -6.04 17.22 -9.33
C ALA A 105 -7.45 17.39 -8.75
N GLU A 106 -8.49 17.34 -9.59
CA GLU A 106 -9.88 17.57 -9.15
C GLU A 106 -10.35 16.47 -8.18
N THR A 107 -10.04 15.22 -8.50
CA THR A 107 -10.30 14.07 -7.61
C THR A 107 -9.52 14.22 -6.29
N ALA A 108 -8.23 14.60 -6.38
CA ALA A 108 -7.39 14.80 -5.20
C ALA A 108 -7.91 15.91 -4.29
N GLU A 109 -8.26 17.06 -4.85
CA GLU A 109 -8.81 18.20 -4.09
C GLU A 109 -10.13 17.82 -3.41
N THR A 110 -11.02 17.11 -4.11
CA THR A 110 -12.30 16.70 -3.56
C THR A 110 -12.12 15.66 -2.42
N ALA A 111 -11.20 14.72 -2.58
CA ALA A 111 -10.84 13.75 -1.53
C ALA A 111 -10.25 14.43 -0.29
N ILE A 112 -9.39 15.41 -0.49
CA ILE A 112 -8.80 16.23 0.60
C ILE A 112 -9.89 17.06 1.30
N ALA A 113 -10.78 17.69 0.56
CA ALA A 113 -11.89 18.44 1.14
C ALA A 113 -12.79 17.51 1.99
N ALA A 114 -13.07 16.30 1.52
CA ALA A 114 -13.79 15.29 2.29
C ALA A 114 -13.08 14.97 3.61
N ALA A 115 -11.78 14.73 3.58
CA ALA A 115 -10.99 14.43 4.76
C ALA A 115 -10.97 15.58 5.77
N LEU A 116 -10.86 16.81 5.31
CA LEU A 116 -10.87 18.01 6.15
C LEU A 116 -12.25 18.33 6.75
N THR A 117 -13.33 17.84 6.12
CA THR A 117 -14.70 18.01 6.62
C THR A 117 -15.18 16.85 7.52
N GLY A 118 -14.28 15.95 7.94
CA GLY A 118 -14.56 14.96 8.97
C GLY A 118 -14.69 13.51 8.50
N HIS A 119 -14.42 13.22 7.22
CA HIS A 119 -14.55 11.87 6.66
C HIS A 119 -13.21 11.14 6.64
N LEU A 120 -13.23 9.84 6.86
CA LEU A 120 -12.09 8.97 6.55
C LEU A 120 -12.13 8.62 5.05
N VAL A 121 -11.06 8.96 4.34
CA VAL A 121 -10.93 8.69 2.91
C VAL A 121 -9.84 7.64 2.68
N LEU A 122 -10.20 6.57 1.97
CA LEU A 122 -9.27 5.52 1.54
C LEU A 122 -9.13 5.62 0.03
N SER A 123 -7.89 5.65 -0.48
CA SER A 123 -7.69 5.72 -1.93
C SER A 123 -6.35 5.12 -2.36
N THR A 124 -6.13 5.10 -3.69
CA THR A 124 -4.85 4.64 -4.27
C THR A 124 -4.20 5.70 -5.15
N LEU A 125 -2.89 5.57 -5.25
CA LEU A 125 -2.05 6.27 -6.22
C LEU A 125 -1.16 5.29 -6.98
N HIS A 126 -0.54 5.73 -8.07
CA HIS A 126 0.45 4.98 -8.82
C HIS A 126 1.83 5.62 -8.62
N THR A 127 2.47 5.35 -7.48
CA THR A 127 3.89 5.67 -7.23
C THR A 127 4.61 4.42 -6.77
N ASN A 128 5.94 4.41 -6.85
CA ASN A 128 6.74 3.23 -6.56
C ASN A 128 6.95 3.01 -5.06
N ASP A 129 7.01 4.07 -4.28
CA ASP A 129 7.24 4.08 -2.84
C ASP A 129 6.28 5.05 -2.13
N ALA A 130 6.26 5.01 -0.81
CA ALA A 130 5.35 5.82 -0.02
C ALA A 130 5.74 7.31 0.01
N PRO A 131 7.01 7.72 0.16
CA PRO A 131 7.40 9.13 0.09
C PRO A 131 7.05 9.81 -1.23
N SER A 132 7.21 9.11 -2.36
CA SER A 132 6.90 9.64 -3.70
C SER A 132 5.41 9.95 -3.88
N ALA A 133 4.52 9.37 -3.09
CA ALA A 133 3.09 9.72 -3.15
C ALA A 133 2.84 11.16 -2.68
N ILE A 134 3.61 11.65 -1.72
CA ILE A 134 3.51 13.05 -1.22
C ILE A 134 3.95 14.01 -2.32
N THR A 135 5.11 13.80 -2.93
CA THR A 135 5.60 14.65 -4.02
C THR A 135 4.70 14.58 -5.24
N ARG A 136 4.13 13.40 -5.53
CA ARG A 136 3.15 13.25 -6.62
C ARG A 136 1.89 14.10 -6.42
N LEU A 137 1.36 14.20 -5.22
CA LEU A 137 0.23 15.09 -4.92
C LEU A 137 0.62 16.56 -5.11
N ILE A 138 1.83 16.96 -4.72
CA ILE A 138 2.35 18.31 -4.95
C ILE A 138 2.48 18.60 -6.45
N ASP A 139 3.01 17.66 -7.22
CA ASP A 139 3.17 17.77 -8.68
C ASP A 139 1.82 17.84 -9.40
N MET A 140 0.77 17.26 -8.84
CA MET A 140 -0.61 17.39 -9.32
C MET A 140 -1.22 18.78 -9.01
N GLY A 141 -0.48 19.67 -8.34
CA GLY A 141 -0.91 21.02 -8.00
C GLY A 141 -1.60 21.17 -6.64
N ILE A 142 -1.62 20.10 -5.84
CA ILE A 142 -2.21 20.17 -4.50
C ILE A 142 -1.31 20.98 -3.56
N LYS A 143 -1.90 21.94 -2.87
CA LYS A 143 -1.17 22.80 -1.93
C LYS A 143 -0.57 21.97 -0.78
N PRO A 144 0.73 22.11 -0.49
CA PRO A 144 1.43 21.31 0.52
C PRO A 144 0.77 21.29 1.89
N PHE A 145 0.22 22.40 2.35
CA PHE A 145 -0.46 22.49 3.64
C PHE A 145 -1.73 21.62 3.70
N LEU A 146 -2.44 21.45 2.59
CA LEU A 146 -3.62 20.57 2.52
C LEU A 146 -3.21 19.11 2.64
N ILE A 147 -2.12 18.71 1.97
CA ILE A 147 -1.56 17.34 2.08
C ILE A 147 -1.11 17.09 3.53
N ALA A 148 -0.31 18.00 4.08
CA ALA A 148 0.22 17.88 5.44
C ALA A 148 -0.88 17.75 6.51
N THR A 149 -2.03 18.39 6.33
CA THR A 149 -3.14 18.35 7.30
C THR A 149 -4.09 17.17 7.10
N SER A 150 -4.38 16.78 5.86
CA SER A 150 -5.37 15.74 5.56
C SER A 150 -4.79 14.33 5.51
N LEU A 151 -3.54 14.16 5.02
CA LEU A 151 -2.92 12.85 4.89
C LEU A 151 -2.57 12.27 6.26
N GLN A 152 -2.94 11.01 6.49
CA GLN A 152 -2.67 10.29 7.74
C GLN A 152 -1.56 9.24 7.59
N GLY A 153 -1.43 8.69 6.39
CA GLY A 153 -0.38 7.75 6.05
C GLY A 153 -0.40 7.39 4.58
N VAL A 154 0.71 6.86 4.12
CA VAL A 154 0.86 6.27 2.78
C VAL A 154 1.46 4.89 2.93
N MET A 155 0.90 3.91 2.25
CA MET A 155 1.44 2.56 2.22
C MET A 155 1.78 2.15 0.80
N ALA A 156 3.06 1.99 0.50
CA ALA A 156 3.45 1.32 -0.73
C ALA A 156 3.35 -0.19 -0.58
N GLN A 157 2.91 -0.87 -1.64
CA GLN A 157 2.64 -2.29 -1.64
C GLN A 157 3.11 -2.97 -2.92
N ARG A 158 3.70 -4.16 -2.76
CA ARG A 158 4.00 -5.11 -3.84
C ARG A 158 3.55 -6.51 -3.41
N LEU A 159 3.40 -7.41 -4.36
CA LEU A 159 3.16 -8.83 -4.11
C LEU A 159 4.38 -9.64 -4.49
N VAL A 160 4.83 -10.49 -3.57
CA VAL A 160 5.84 -11.54 -3.81
C VAL A 160 5.18 -12.90 -3.83
N ARG A 161 5.69 -13.82 -4.65
CA ARG A 161 5.23 -15.20 -4.69
C ARG A 161 5.72 -15.94 -3.45
N VAL A 162 4.88 -16.78 -2.89
CA VAL A 162 5.22 -17.62 -1.72
C VAL A 162 5.86 -18.91 -2.19
N ILE A 163 6.98 -19.33 -1.57
CA ILE A 163 7.62 -20.60 -1.86
C ILE A 163 6.63 -21.74 -1.62
N CYS A 164 6.52 -22.67 -2.55
CA CYS A 164 5.66 -23.83 -2.38
C CYS A 164 6.08 -24.67 -1.16
N PRO A 165 5.19 -24.89 -0.17
CA PRO A 165 5.56 -25.60 1.04
C PRO A 165 5.94 -27.06 0.79
N ASN A 166 5.42 -27.67 -0.28
CA ASN A 166 5.61 -29.10 -0.57
C ASN A 166 6.94 -29.42 -1.25
N CYS A 167 7.61 -28.41 -1.85
CA CYS A 167 8.88 -28.65 -2.55
C CYS A 167 9.98 -27.68 -2.16
N LYS A 168 9.83 -27.03 -1.02
CA LYS A 168 10.78 -26.08 -0.44
C LYS A 168 12.07 -26.80 -0.05
N GLU A 169 13.21 -26.26 -0.48
CA GLU A 169 14.54 -26.75 -0.15
C GLU A 169 15.51 -25.61 0.14
N PRO A 170 16.58 -25.82 0.93
CA PRO A 170 17.58 -24.80 1.18
C PRO A 170 18.31 -24.40 -0.11
N VAL A 171 18.65 -23.12 -0.20
CA VAL A 171 19.48 -22.56 -1.28
C VAL A 171 20.60 -21.73 -0.69
N LYS A 172 21.80 -21.81 -1.30
CA LYS A 172 22.94 -20.97 -0.95
C LYS A 172 23.15 -19.94 -2.07
N TYR A 173 23.24 -18.69 -1.70
CA TYR A 173 23.63 -17.61 -2.59
C TYR A 173 25.12 -17.34 -2.45
N THR A 174 25.81 -17.09 -3.56
CA THR A 174 27.20 -16.63 -3.53
C THR A 174 27.26 -15.17 -3.09
N PRO A 175 28.38 -14.69 -2.51
CA PRO A 175 28.56 -13.28 -2.20
C PRO A 175 28.31 -12.37 -3.40
N GLU A 176 28.76 -12.76 -4.59
CA GLU A 176 28.56 -12.03 -5.83
C GLU A 176 27.09 -11.90 -6.21
N GLN A 177 26.28 -12.98 -6.06
CA GLN A 177 24.83 -12.94 -6.28
C GLN A 177 24.15 -11.95 -5.32
N LEU A 178 24.53 -11.95 -4.05
CA LEU A 178 23.94 -11.03 -3.04
C LEU A 178 24.28 -9.56 -3.36
N ILE A 179 25.51 -9.27 -3.75
CA ILE A 179 25.94 -7.93 -4.16
C ILE A 179 25.16 -7.47 -5.39
N ASN A 180 25.03 -8.32 -6.42
CA ASN A 180 24.29 -8.01 -7.65
C ASN A 180 22.80 -7.75 -7.39
N MET A 181 22.22 -8.34 -6.35
CA MET A 181 20.86 -8.06 -5.87
C MET A 181 20.81 -6.83 -4.95
N GLY A 182 21.94 -6.16 -4.68
CA GLY A 182 22.03 -5.01 -3.79
C GLY A 182 21.75 -5.34 -2.33
N PHE A 183 22.12 -6.54 -1.87
CA PHE A 183 22.04 -6.94 -0.47
C PHE A 183 23.42 -6.89 0.20
N GLU A 184 23.46 -6.48 1.46
CA GLU A 184 24.66 -6.49 2.27
C GLU A 184 24.99 -7.92 2.75
N ILE A 185 26.15 -8.42 2.41
CA ILE A 185 26.59 -9.79 2.73
C ILE A 185 26.56 -10.04 4.25
N GLU A 186 27.09 -9.07 5.02
CA GLU A 186 27.22 -9.17 6.48
C GLU A 186 25.86 -9.41 7.18
N VAL A 187 24.78 -8.87 6.63
CA VAL A 187 23.41 -9.01 7.15
C VAL A 187 22.82 -10.38 6.83
N LEU A 188 23.39 -11.12 5.88
CA LEU A 188 22.78 -12.33 5.32
C LEU A 188 23.59 -13.60 5.54
N LYS A 189 24.86 -13.51 5.95
CA LYS A 189 25.80 -14.65 6.07
C LYS A 189 25.33 -15.79 6.98
N ASP A 190 24.53 -15.46 8.01
CA ASP A 190 24.06 -16.44 9.00
C ASP A 190 22.64 -16.97 8.70
N PHE A 191 22.05 -16.57 7.56
CA PHE A 191 20.71 -16.99 7.19
C PHE A 191 20.72 -18.12 6.15
N THR A 192 19.87 -19.12 6.36
CA THR A 192 19.56 -20.13 5.36
C THR A 192 18.32 -19.69 4.59
N PHE A 193 18.49 -19.46 3.30
CA PHE A 193 17.39 -19.15 2.40
C PHE A 193 16.83 -20.42 1.77
N TYR A 194 15.62 -20.30 1.20
CA TYR A 194 14.93 -21.43 0.61
C TYR A 194 14.39 -21.06 -0.77
N LYS A 195 14.23 -22.09 -1.61
CA LYS A 195 13.55 -22.01 -2.92
C LYS A 195 12.64 -23.22 -3.09
N GLY A 196 11.75 -23.19 -4.07
CA GLY A 196 11.04 -24.38 -4.51
C GLY A 196 11.87 -25.12 -5.57
N LYS A 197 11.78 -26.44 -5.61
CA LYS A 197 12.36 -27.21 -6.74
C LYS A 197 11.34 -27.60 -7.81
N GLY A 198 10.08 -27.21 -7.61
CA GLY A 198 8.97 -27.63 -8.45
C GLY A 198 8.37 -28.97 -8.02
N CYS A 199 7.04 -29.07 -8.05
CA CYS A 199 6.29 -30.29 -7.78
C CYS A 199 4.89 -30.20 -8.40
N ARG A 200 4.14 -31.31 -8.34
CA ARG A 200 2.76 -31.33 -8.86
C ARG A 200 1.83 -30.30 -8.18
N ASN A 201 2.02 -30.06 -6.88
CA ASN A 201 1.18 -29.10 -6.14
C ASN A 201 1.33 -27.65 -6.61
N CYS A 202 2.49 -27.27 -7.08
CA CYS A 202 2.74 -25.93 -7.64
C CYS A 202 2.86 -25.95 -9.18
N ASN A 203 2.45 -27.02 -9.85
CA ASN A 203 2.58 -27.16 -11.31
C ASN A 203 4.01 -26.89 -11.81
N ASN A 204 5.02 -27.30 -11.06
CA ASN A 204 6.45 -27.10 -11.31
C ASN A 204 6.91 -25.63 -11.41
N VAL A 205 6.10 -24.67 -10.88
CA VAL A 205 6.47 -23.23 -10.90
C VAL A 205 7.19 -22.78 -9.62
N GLU A 206 7.50 -23.70 -8.68
CA GLU A 206 8.25 -23.46 -7.44
C GLU A 206 7.48 -22.64 -6.38
N TYR A 207 6.42 -21.92 -6.76
CA TYR A 207 5.67 -21.02 -5.89
C TYR A 207 4.20 -21.42 -5.80
N PHE A 208 3.57 -21.08 -4.67
CA PHE A 208 2.15 -21.29 -4.42
C PHE A 208 1.55 -20.13 -3.64
N GLY A 209 0.71 -19.34 -4.31
CA GLY A 209 0.11 -18.13 -3.75
C GLY A 209 1.05 -16.92 -3.73
N ARG A 210 0.55 -15.84 -3.15
CA ARG A 210 1.24 -14.53 -3.06
C ARG A 210 1.04 -13.93 -1.68
N ILE A 211 1.99 -13.10 -1.24
CA ILE A 211 1.93 -12.34 0.01
C ILE A 211 2.37 -10.92 -0.25
N GLY A 212 1.79 -9.95 0.46
CA GLY A 212 2.18 -8.55 0.35
C GLY A 212 3.53 -8.26 1.01
N ILE A 213 4.27 -7.33 0.44
CA ILE A 213 5.35 -6.59 1.10
C ILE A 213 4.95 -5.13 1.18
N TYR A 214 5.31 -4.46 2.27
CA TYR A 214 4.75 -3.17 2.64
C TYR A 214 5.84 -2.18 3.07
N GLU A 215 5.63 -0.92 2.70
CA GLU A 215 6.36 0.24 3.20
C GLU A 215 5.31 1.23 3.71
N LEU A 216 5.18 1.38 5.03
CA LEU A 216 4.16 2.21 5.65
C LEU A 216 4.79 3.49 6.23
N LEU A 217 4.46 4.62 5.61
CA LEU A 217 4.84 5.96 6.05
C LEU A 217 3.72 6.56 6.87
N ASP A 218 3.99 6.86 8.15
CA ASP A 218 3.10 7.63 9.00
C ASP A 218 3.33 9.13 8.81
N MET A 219 2.27 9.90 8.74
CA MET A 219 2.31 11.37 8.72
C MET A 219 2.52 11.92 10.12
N ASN A 220 3.70 11.68 10.70
CA ASN A 220 4.12 12.31 11.96
C ASN A 220 4.44 13.80 11.76
N GLU A 221 4.71 14.52 12.86
CA GLU A 221 4.96 15.97 12.84
C GLU A 221 6.12 16.34 11.91
N THR A 222 7.24 15.61 11.97
CA THR A 222 8.40 15.83 11.10
C THR A 222 8.05 15.70 9.63
N ILE A 223 7.34 14.63 9.26
CA ILE A 223 6.93 14.41 7.85
C ILE A 223 5.93 15.47 7.38
N ARG A 224 5.01 15.91 8.26
CA ARG A 224 4.09 17.02 7.95
C ARG A 224 4.84 18.33 7.68
N GLU A 225 5.82 18.67 8.52
CA GLU A 225 6.67 19.85 8.33
C GLU A 225 7.49 19.78 7.03
N MET A 226 8.07 18.61 6.74
CA MET A 226 8.80 18.36 5.49
C MET A 226 7.88 18.47 4.26
N THR A 227 6.66 17.96 4.34
CA THR A 227 5.64 18.10 3.30
C THR A 227 5.29 19.58 3.09
N TYR A 228 5.08 20.33 4.16
CA TYR A 228 4.74 21.75 4.11
C TYR A 228 5.80 22.58 3.37
N ARG A 229 7.08 22.30 3.58
CA ARG A 229 8.20 22.97 2.88
C ARG A 229 8.63 22.31 1.58
N MET A 230 7.83 21.36 1.06
CA MET A 230 8.05 20.66 -0.21
C MET A 230 9.42 19.94 -0.28
N ALA A 231 9.79 19.25 0.80
CA ALA A 231 11.01 18.45 0.81
C ALA A 231 10.95 17.34 -0.24
N SER A 232 12.11 16.95 -0.74
CA SER A 232 12.21 15.86 -1.73
C SER A 232 11.78 14.50 -1.15
N ALA A 233 11.36 13.59 -2.02
CA ALA A 233 10.98 12.23 -1.61
C ALA A 233 12.12 11.53 -0.86
N GLU A 234 13.38 11.79 -1.24
CA GLU A 234 14.55 11.19 -0.60
C GLU A 234 14.77 11.74 0.82
N GLU A 235 14.58 13.04 1.06
CA GLU A 235 14.65 13.62 2.41
C GLU A 235 13.53 13.06 3.29
N ILE A 236 12.30 12.97 2.76
CA ILE A 236 11.16 12.37 3.46
C ILE A 236 11.45 10.90 3.78
N ARG A 237 12.01 10.13 2.86
CA ARG A 237 12.40 8.72 3.05
C ARG A 237 13.39 8.58 4.20
N LYS A 238 14.44 9.40 4.23
CA LYS A 238 15.45 9.38 5.32
C LYS A 238 14.82 9.66 6.68
N ALA A 239 13.97 10.67 6.76
CA ALA A 239 13.28 11.02 8.00
C ALA A 239 12.28 9.92 8.42
N ALA A 240 11.52 9.35 7.50
CA ALA A 240 10.58 8.26 7.75
C ALA A 240 11.30 6.99 8.24
N ARG A 241 12.44 6.62 7.63
CA ARG A 241 13.28 5.50 8.09
C ARG A 241 13.82 5.74 9.49
N ALA A 242 14.30 6.95 9.80
CA ALA A 242 14.74 7.31 11.15
C ALA A 242 13.59 7.20 12.17
N ALA A 243 12.33 7.41 11.75
CA ALA A 243 11.14 7.21 12.57
C ALA A 243 10.61 5.76 12.57
N GLY A 244 11.35 4.79 11.99
CA GLY A 244 11.02 3.36 12.01
C GLY A 244 10.20 2.86 10.82
N MET A 245 10.15 3.59 9.71
CA MET A 245 9.59 3.06 8.47
C MET A 245 10.50 1.96 7.92
N THR A 246 9.93 0.81 7.59
CA THR A 246 10.60 -0.28 6.88
C THR A 246 10.33 -0.11 5.38
N THR A 247 11.36 -0.21 4.54
CA THR A 247 11.21 -0.13 3.07
C THR A 247 10.64 -1.44 2.51
N LEU A 248 10.09 -1.39 1.28
CA LEU A 248 9.61 -2.59 0.56
C LEU A 248 10.69 -3.68 0.49
N LYS A 249 11.95 -3.29 0.21
CA LYS A 249 13.09 -4.21 0.13
C LYS A 249 13.40 -4.85 1.49
N GLU A 250 13.40 -4.07 2.56
CA GLU A 250 13.62 -4.57 3.92
C GLU A 250 12.50 -5.50 4.39
N ASP A 251 11.22 -5.18 4.11
CA ASP A 251 10.09 -6.05 4.43
C ASP A 251 10.12 -7.35 3.62
N GLY A 252 10.47 -7.26 2.33
CA GLY A 252 10.71 -8.43 1.48
C GLY A 252 11.83 -9.32 2.00
N LEU A 253 12.94 -8.72 2.43
CA LEU A 253 14.06 -9.43 3.03
C LEU A 253 13.66 -10.14 4.33
N ARG A 254 12.88 -9.51 5.19
CA ARG A 254 12.32 -10.15 6.40
C ARG A 254 11.51 -11.40 6.04
N LYS A 255 10.67 -11.31 4.99
CA LYS A 255 9.88 -12.45 4.50
C LYS A 255 10.73 -13.56 3.87
N ALA A 256 11.84 -13.21 3.22
CA ALA A 256 12.80 -14.19 2.72
C ALA A 256 13.54 -14.90 3.87
N LYS A 257 13.94 -14.17 4.91
CA LYS A 257 14.50 -14.75 6.16
C LYS A 257 13.52 -15.66 6.87
N ASP A 258 12.23 -15.34 6.88
CA ASP A 258 11.14 -16.20 7.39
C ASP A 258 10.80 -17.34 6.42
N CYS A 259 11.58 -17.52 5.37
CA CYS A 259 11.39 -18.57 4.38
C CYS A 259 10.01 -18.53 3.69
N LYS A 260 9.36 -17.39 3.59
CA LYS A 260 8.07 -17.22 2.89
C LYS A 260 8.25 -17.00 1.40
N THR A 261 9.33 -16.32 1.00
CA THR A 261 9.66 -16.02 -0.40
C THR A 261 11.15 -16.20 -0.65
N THR A 262 11.61 -16.02 -1.89
CA THR A 262 13.03 -16.07 -2.26
C THR A 262 13.65 -14.68 -2.33
N LEU A 263 14.97 -14.56 -2.22
CA LEU A 263 15.68 -13.29 -2.47
C LEU A 263 15.51 -12.82 -3.92
N ASP A 264 15.51 -13.77 -4.87
CA ASP A 264 15.26 -13.47 -6.29
C ASP A 264 13.90 -12.81 -6.50
N GLU A 265 12.87 -13.26 -5.80
CA GLU A 265 11.53 -12.69 -5.91
C GLU A 265 11.46 -11.31 -5.28
N VAL A 266 12.14 -11.08 -4.14
CA VAL A 266 12.26 -9.76 -3.53
C VAL A 266 12.97 -8.81 -4.48
N PHE A 267 14.12 -9.20 -5.03
CA PHE A 267 14.87 -8.42 -5.99
C PHE A 267 14.02 -8.08 -7.24
N ARG A 268 13.32 -9.08 -7.79
CA ARG A 268 12.46 -8.89 -8.97
C ARG A 268 11.42 -7.79 -8.78
N VAL A 269 10.87 -7.64 -7.58
CA VAL A 269 9.77 -6.67 -7.32
C VAL A 269 10.24 -5.35 -6.71
N THR A 270 11.48 -5.30 -6.18
CA THR A 270 12.05 -4.10 -5.53
C THR A 270 13.30 -3.58 -6.21
N GLY A 271 13.96 -4.35 -7.07
CA GLY A 271 15.22 -4.01 -7.71
C GLY A 271 15.10 -3.19 -9.01
N ILE A 272 13.91 -2.69 -9.35
CA ILE A 272 13.66 -1.87 -10.56
C ILE A 272 13.70 -0.36 -10.21
N GLU A 273 14.18 0.00 -9.04
CA GLU A 273 14.19 1.37 -8.53
C GLU A 273 15.62 1.98 -8.56
N ASP A 274 16.25 1.97 -9.75
CA ASP A 274 17.44 2.79 -10.05
C ASP A 274 17.15 3.72 -11.23
#